data_051da292716b09b1d48161e25568d5e1
#
_entry.id   051da292716b09b1d48161e25568d5e1
#
_cell.length_a   1.000
_cell.length_b   1.000
_cell.length_c   1.000
_cell.angle_alpha   90.00
_cell.angle_beta   90.00
_cell.angle_gamma   90.00
#
_symmetry.space_group_name_H-M   'P 1'
#
loop_
_entity.id
_entity.type
_entity.pdbx_description
1 polymer ?
#
loop_
_entity_poly.entity_id
_entity_poly.type
_entity_poly.pdbx_seq_one_letter_code
_entity_poly.pdbx_strand_id
1 'polypeptide(L)'
;MSHPFVLFGRDHLTVLALTFLVPLLLAALTRRSTHAVRVTQWAFAAWLIGAWIFWFWMIFHLGWESPQTLLPMHLCDWATIAAIVTLIRPNQKTYELAYFWCLCGTLLAMVTPDLAYDFPDLRFIIFFAFHGGVIAATLYLTFAARMRPYAKSIPRVIAWTLFYTAAASAVDWFFKVNFGYLRAKPATETILDALAPWPWYIGELMMLGIVLILIYYAPFFVWDRIRPAAKA
;
A
#
# COMPACT_ATOMS: atom_id res chain seq x y z
N MET A 1 7.27 -9.59 -27.07
CA MET A 1 7.21 -8.14 -27.27
C MET A 1 6.37 -7.57 -26.16
N SER A 2 6.90 -6.62 -25.39
CA SER A 2 6.13 -5.93 -24.34
C SER A 2 5.18 -4.93 -25.00
N HIS A 3 3.89 -5.00 -24.67
CA HIS A 3 2.90 -4.04 -25.12
C HIS A 3 2.91 -2.81 -24.20
N PRO A 4 2.60 -1.60 -24.69
CA PRO A 4 2.46 -0.43 -23.82
C PRO A 4 1.32 -0.65 -22.81
N PHE A 5 1.49 -0.14 -21.60
CA PHE A 5 0.48 -0.23 -20.55
C PHE A 5 -0.80 0.52 -20.96
N VAL A 6 -1.95 -0.13 -20.73
CA VAL A 6 -3.28 0.45 -21.02
C VAL A 6 -4.04 0.63 -19.71
N LEU A 7 -4.20 1.90 -19.29
CA LEU A 7 -4.96 2.23 -18.08
C LEU A 7 -6.40 1.71 -18.21
N PHE A 8 -6.86 0.97 -17.20
CA PHE A 8 -8.15 0.26 -17.20
C PHE A 8 -8.34 -0.74 -18.34
N GLY A 9 -7.23 -1.15 -18.98
CA GLY A 9 -7.21 -2.27 -19.91
C GLY A 9 -7.54 -3.60 -19.21
N ARG A 10 -7.71 -4.66 -20.01
CA ARG A 10 -8.11 -5.99 -19.49
C ARG A 10 -7.18 -6.49 -18.40
N ASP A 11 -5.87 -6.41 -18.60
CA ASP A 11 -4.89 -6.96 -17.66
C ASP A 11 -4.85 -6.12 -16.38
N HIS A 12 -4.92 -4.80 -16.49
CA HIS A 12 -5.04 -3.90 -15.34
C HIS A 12 -6.32 -4.16 -14.53
N LEU A 13 -7.50 -4.25 -15.17
CA LEU A 13 -8.76 -4.54 -14.47
C LEU A 13 -8.74 -5.94 -13.83
N THR A 14 -8.10 -6.91 -14.47
CA THR A 14 -7.97 -8.26 -13.93
C THR A 14 -7.16 -8.25 -12.63
N VAL A 15 -6.00 -7.60 -12.59
CA VAL A 15 -5.18 -7.54 -11.37
C VAL A 15 -5.84 -6.72 -10.27
N LEU A 16 -6.56 -5.64 -10.61
CA LEU A 16 -7.38 -4.91 -9.65
C LEU A 16 -8.47 -5.82 -9.04
N ALA A 17 -9.22 -6.54 -9.88
CA ALA A 17 -10.24 -7.47 -9.40
C ALA A 17 -9.66 -8.55 -8.50
N LEU A 18 -8.55 -9.18 -8.87
CA LEU A 18 -7.88 -10.21 -8.08
C LEU A 18 -7.39 -9.66 -6.73
N THR A 19 -6.87 -8.45 -6.70
CA THR A 19 -6.40 -7.77 -5.47
C THR A 19 -7.50 -7.65 -4.41
N PHE A 20 -8.76 -7.45 -4.81
CA PHE A 20 -9.88 -7.37 -3.87
C PHE A 20 -10.58 -8.71 -3.65
N LEU A 21 -10.83 -9.49 -4.71
CA LEU A 21 -11.64 -10.70 -4.62
C LEU A 21 -10.90 -11.83 -3.90
N VAL A 22 -9.61 -12.02 -4.17
CA VAL A 22 -8.83 -13.13 -3.58
C VAL A 22 -8.77 -13.04 -2.05
N PRO A 23 -8.39 -11.91 -1.41
CA PRO A 23 -8.34 -11.82 0.05
C PRO A 23 -9.71 -11.95 0.70
N LEU A 24 -10.78 -11.46 0.07
CA LEU A 24 -12.15 -11.59 0.58
C LEU A 24 -12.61 -13.05 0.54
N LEU A 25 -12.34 -13.77 -0.54
CA LEU A 25 -12.62 -15.20 -0.64
C LEU A 25 -11.83 -15.99 0.39
N LEU A 26 -10.52 -15.77 0.49
CA LEU A 26 -9.67 -16.41 1.51
C LEU A 26 -10.18 -16.11 2.93
N ALA A 27 -10.58 -14.87 3.21
CA ALA A 27 -11.15 -14.51 4.50
C ALA A 27 -12.45 -15.26 4.77
N ALA A 28 -13.36 -15.37 3.78
CA ALA A 28 -14.61 -16.11 3.92
C ALA A 28 -14.36 -17.60 4.23
N LEU A 29 -13.38 -18.20 3.59
CA LEU A 29 -13.03 -19.62 3.74
C LEU A 29 -12.32 -19.91 5.07
N THR A 30 -11.42 -19.01 5.53
CA THR A 30 -10.52 -19.29 6.65
C THR A 30 -10.98 -18.73 7.99
N ARG A 31 -11.80 -17.68 8.04
CA ARG A 31 -12.17 -16.91 9.27
C ARG A 31 -12.77 -17.73 10.41
N ARG A 32 -13.20 -18.98 10.14
CA ARG A 32 -13.78 -19.89 11.16
C ARG A 32 -12.72 -20.73 11.87
N SER A 33 -11.47 -20.77 11.35
CA SER A 33 -10.37 -21.54 11.91
C SER A 33 -9.19 -20.62 12.21
N THR A 34 -8.83 -20.48 13.48
CA THR A 34 -7.67 -19.68 13.90
C THR A 34 -6.36 -20.18 13.29
N HIS A 35 -6.23 -21.52 13.11
CA HIS A 35 -5.10 -22.13 12.46
C HIS A 35 -5.04 -21.74 10.96
N ALA A 36 -6.15 -21.84 10.24
CA ALA A 36 -6.21 -21.47 8.83
C ALA A 36 -5.92 -19.97 8.63
N VAL A 37 -6.47 -19.09 9.50
CA VAL A 37 -6.14 -17.67 9.48
C VAL A 37 -4.64 -17.46 9.67
N ARG A 38 -4.02 -18.15 10.61
CA ARG A 38 -2.59 -18.01 10.89
C ARG A 38 -1.71 -18.49 9.75
N VAL A 39 -2.02 -19.64 9.14
CA VAL A 39 -1.31 -20.17 7.98
C VAL A 39 -1.41 -19.19 6.81
N THR A 40 -2.58 -18.65 6.53
CA THR A 40 -2.78 -17.66 5.45
C THR A 40 -2.03 -16.35 5.72
N GLN A 41 -1.97 -15.89 6.97
CA GLN A 41 -1.14 -14.73 7.35
C GLN A 41 0.34 -14.98 7.02
N TRP A 42 0.86 -16.15 7.36
CA TRP A 42 2.24 -16.52 7.04
C TRP A 42 2.46 -16.63 5.52
N ALA A 43 1.48 -17.14 4.77
CA ALA A 43 1.54 -17.19 3.32
C ALA A 43 1.62 -15.80 2.69
N PHE A 44 0.81 -14.84 3.17
CA PHE A 44 0.91 -13.43 2.73
C PHE A 44 2.24 -12.80 3.11
N ALA A 45 2.75 -13.05 4.33
CA ALA A 45 4.06 -12.54 4.73
C ALA A 45 5.18 -13.09 3.83
N ALA A 46 5.17 -14.39 3.55
CA ALA A 46 6.12 -15.04 2.65
C ALA A 46 6.01 -14.49 1.22
N TRP A 47 4.79 -14.25 0.72
CA TRP A 47 4.56 -13.60 -0.56
C TRP A 47 5.20 -12.22 -0.65
N LEU A 48 4.95 -11.35 0.32
CA LEU A 48 5.48 -9.97 0.33
C LEU A 48 7.00 -9.95 0.45
N ILE A 49 7.57 -10.81 1.31
CA ILE A 49 9.02 -10.97 1.44
C ILE A 49 9.62 -11.51 0.13
N GLY A 50 8.99 -12.52 -0.45
CA GLY A 50 9.41 -13.10 -1.73
C GLY A 50 9.36 -12.09 -2.88
N ALA A 51 8.31 -11.27 -2.95
CA ALA A 51 8.20 -10.19 -3.93
C ALA A 51 9.33 -9.15 -3.76
N TRP A 52 9.69 -8.83 -2.52
CA TRP A 52 10.80 -7.92 -2.24
C TRP A 52 12.15 -8.52 -2.61
N ILE A 53 12.40 -9.79 -2.26
CA ILE A 53 13.63 -10.50 -2.66
C ILE A 53 13.72 -10.55 -4.18
N PHE A 54 12.63 -10.83 -4.88
CA PHE A 54 12.58 -10.87 -6.34
C PHE A 54 12.82 -9.48 -6.95
N TRP A 55 12.30 -8.40 -6.35
CA TRP A 55 12.60 -7.03 -6.75
C TRP A 55 14.09 -6.72 -6.68
N PHE A 56 14.76 -7.02 -5.56
CA PHE A 56 16.21 -6.81 -5.44
C PHE A 56 16.99 -7.68 -6.43
N TRP A 57 16.60 -8.96 -6.58
CA TRP A 57 17.22 -9.81 -7.59
C TRP A 57 17.12 -9.20 -8.99
N MET A 58 15.96 -8.68 -9.36
CA MET A 58 15.72 -8.05 -10.65
C MET A 58 16.56 -6.79 -10.83
N ILE A 59 16.68 -5.93 -9.82
CA ILE A 59 17.52 -4.71 -9.84
C ILE A 59 18.96 -5.09 -10.18
N PHE A 60 19.55 -6.02 -9.42
CA PHE A 60 20.94 -6.45 -9.62
C PHE A 60 21.16 -7.19 -10.93
N HIS A 61 20.18 -7.96 -11.39
CA HIS A 61 20.29 -8.71 -12.63
C HIS A 61 20.19 -7.82 -13.87
N LEU A 62 19.44 -6.73 -13.79
CA LEU A 62 19.20 -5.80 -14.90
C LEU A 62 20.11 -4.56 -14.85
N GLY A 63 20.96 -4.43 -13.84
CA GLY A 63 21.86 -3.29 -13.68
C GLY A 63 21.11 -1.99 -13.39
N TRP A 64 20.04 -2.05 -12.58
CA TRP A 64 19.20 -0.89 -12.23
C TRP A 64 19.52 -0.32 -10.84
N GLU A 65 20.70 -0.59 -10.33
CA GLU A 65 21.13 -0.15 -9.01
C GLU A 65 21.23 1.37 -8.94
N SER A 66 20.48 1.94 -8.05
CA SER A 66 20.48 3.36 -7.72
C SER A 66 19.96 3.57 -6.30
N PRO A 67 20.25 4.68 -5.64
CA PRO A 67 19.60 4.98 -4.36
C PRO A 67 18.07 4.97 -4.45
N GLN A 68 17.49 5.37 -5.61
CA GLN A 68 16.03 5.36 -5.84
C GLN A 68 15.44 3.95 -5.85
N THR A 69 16.18 2.93 -6.32
CA THR A 69 15.68 1.56 -6.44
C THR A 69 16.07 0.67 -5.25
N LEU A 70 17.16 1.00 -4.55
CA LEU A 70 17.69 0.19 -3.44
C LEU A 70 17.13 0.59 -2.07
N LEU A 71 16.82 1.87 -1.85
CA LEU A 71 16.34 2.33 -0.56
C LEU A 71 14.81 2.14 -0.45
N PRO A 72 14.30 1.47 0.59
CA PRO A 72 12.87 1.25 0.78
C PRO A 72 12.21 2.50 1.39
N MET A 73 12.13 3.58 0.61
CA MET A 73 11.68 4.88 1.10
C MET A 73 10.39 5.38 0.43
N HIS A 74 9.75 4.57 -0.44
CA HIS A 74 8.38 4.87 -0.85
C HIS A 74 7.39 4.54 0.26
N LEU A 75 6.25 5.24 0.30
CA LEU A 75 5.22 4.99 1.32
C LEU A 75 4.67 3.55 1.24
N CYS A 76 4.62 2.96 0.04
CA CYS A 76 4.23 1.57 -0.16
C CYS A 76 5.24 0.57 0.47
N ASP A 77 6.53 0.92 0.53
CA ASP A 77 7.53 0.09 1.22
C ASP A 77 7.26 0.06 2.72
N TRP A 78 7.00 1.23 3.31
CA TRP A 78 6.67 1.35 4.74
C TRP A 78 5.35 0.67 5.07
N ALA A 79 4.33 0.79 4.20
CA ALA A 79 3.07 0.07 4.31
C ALA A 79 3.31 -1.45 4.28
N THR A 80 4.18 -1.92 3.40
CA THR A 80 4.53 -3.35 3.27
C THR A 80 5.27 -3.85 4.50
N ILE A 81 6.24 -3.10 5.03
CA ILE A 81 6.93 -3.46 6.29
C ILE A 81 5.92 -3.57 7.43
N ALA A 82 5.03 -2.58 7.57
CA ALA A 82 4.01 -2.60 8.61
C ALA A 82 3.04 -3.79 8.45
N ALA A 83 2.67 -4.14 7.20
CA ALA A 83 1.84 -5.30 6.91
C ALA A 83 2.57 -6.62 7.26
N ILE A 84 3.82 -6.81 6.83
CA ILE A 84 4.63 -8.00 7.16
C ILE A 84 4.76 -8.18 8.66
N VAL A 85 5.10 -7.12 9.40
CA VAL A 85 5.20 -7.15 10.86
C VAL A 85 3.88 -7.58 11.49
N THR A 86 2.76 -7.04 10.99
CA THR A 86 1.41 -7.39 11.50
C THR A 86 1.03 -8.84 11.18
N LEU A 87 1.36 -9.33 9.99
CA LEU A 87 1.09 -10.71 9.55
C LEU A 87 1.87 -11.72 10.42
N ILE A 88 3.13 -11.44 10.69
CA ILE A 88 4.00 -12.31 11.50
C ILE A 88 3.62 -12.22 12.97
N ARG A 89 3.44 -11.01 13.49
CA ARG A 89 3.12 -10.74 14.90
C ARG A 89 1.99 -9.70 14.97
N PRO A 90 0.73 -10.14 15.09
CA PRO A 90 -0.42 -9.24 15.11
C PRO A 90 -0.23 -8.11 16.13
N ASN A 91 -0.22 -6.87 15.63
CA ASN A 91 -0.05 -5.67 16.41
C ASN A 91 -0.96 -4.56 15.87
N GLN A 92 -1.73 -3.95 16.76
CA GLN A 92 -2.71 -2.94 16.39
C GLN A 92 -2.07 -1.70 15.74
N LYS A 93 -0.93 -1.24 16.24
CA LYS A 93 -0.26 -0.03 15.74
C LYS A 93 0.28 -0.22 14.33
N THR A 94 0.94 -1.37 14.07
CA THR A 94 1.46 -1.68 12.73
C THR A 94 0.34 -1.98 11.73
N TYR A 95 -0.76 -2.61 12.19
CA TYR A 95 -1.95 -2.79 11.36
C TYR A 95 -2.55 -1.44 10.92
N GLU A 96 -2.69 -0.48 11.84
CA GLU A 96 -3.24 0.85 11.53
C GLU A 96 -2.40 1.57 10.45
N LEU A 97 -1.07 1.48 10.55
CA LEU A 97 -0.17 2.04 9.54
C LEU A 97 -0.34 1.31 8.20
N ALA A 98 -0.30 -0.03 8.19
CA ALA A 98 -0.51 -0.82 6.99
C ALA A 98 -1.86 -0.49 6.34
N TYR A 99 -2.96 -0.41 7.13
CA TYR A 99 -4.30 -0.14 6.66
C TYR A 99 -4.40 1.21 5.95
N PHE A 100 -4.00 2.29 6.62
CA PHE A 100 -4.16 3.63 6.06
C PHE A 100 -3.15 3.92 4.95
N TRP A 101 -1.87 3.56 5.10
CA TRP A 101 -0.87 3.81 4.07
C TRP A 101 -1.13 2.99 2.80
N CYS A 102 -1.59 1.75 2.96
CA CYS A 102 -1.98 0.91 1.85
C CYS A 102 -3.17 1.49 1.08
N LEU A 103 -4.24 1.88 1.78
CA LEU A 103 -5.45 2.38 1.11
C LEU A 103 -5.31 3.83 0.63
N CYS A 104 -4.58 4.69 1.35
CA CYS A 104 -4.40 6.08 0.96
C CYS A 104 -3.29 6.29 -0.10
N GLY A 105 -2.27 5.43 -0.12
CA GLY A 105 -1.11 5.57 -1.03
C GLY A 105 -1.04 4.45 -2.06
N THR A 106 -0.88 3.20 -1.59
CA THR A 106 -0.65 2.06 -2.50
C THR A 106 -1.84 1.81 -3.43
N LEU A 107 -3.08 2.00 -2.96
CA LEU A 107 -4.26 1.85 -3.80
C LEU A 107 -4.31 2.92 -4.90
N LEU A 108 -3.95 4.17 -4.62
CA LEU A 108 -3.84 5.20 -5.65
C LEU A 108 -2.79 4.84 -6.70
N ALA A 109 -1.63 4.34 -6.27
CA ALA A 109 -0.60 3.86 -7.18
C ALA A 109 -1.08 2.68 -8.04
N MET A 110 -1.98 1.84 -7.54
CA MET A 110 -2.57 0.75 -8.33
C MET A 110 -3.64 1.23 -9.31
N VAL A 111 -4.38 2.29 -8.98
CA VAL A 111 -5.42 2.84 -9.86
C VAL A 111 -4.82 3.63 -11.02
N THR A 112 -3.74 4.37 -10.76
CA THR A 112 -2.99 5.12 -11.78
C THR A 112 -1.50 4.79 -11.67
N PRO A 113 -1.08 3.59 -12.16
CA PRO A 113 0.28 3.13 -11.98
C PRO A 113 1.26 3.84 -12.90
N ASP A 114 2.46 4.12 -12.37
CA ASP A 114 3.60 4.62 -13.15
C ASP A 114 4.29 3.44 -13.86
N LEU A 115 3.63 2.91 -14.90
CA LEU A 115 4.07 1.76 -15.68
C LEU A 115 4.06 2.05 -17.17
N ALA A 116 5.15 1.71 -17.84
CA ALA A 116 5.27 1.86 -19.30
C ALA A 116 4.76 0.63 -20.08
N TYR A 117 4.73 -0.56 -19.46
CA TYR A 117 4.46 -1.81 -20.16
C TYR A 117 3.41 -2.65 -19.45
N ASP A 118 2.60 -3.36 -20.25
CA ASP A 118 1.53 -4.25 -19.80
C ASP A 118 2.03 -5.70 -19.63
N PHE A 119 1.15 -6.60 -19.16
CA PHE A 119 1.43 -8.03 -19.04
C PHE A 119 1.85 -8.60 -20.43
N PRO A 120 2.84 -9.51 -20.49
CA PRO A 120 3.55 -10.20 -19.41
C PRO A 120 4.90 -9.56 -19.01
N ASP A 121 5.10 -8.25 -19.11
CA ASP A 121 6.36 -7.61 -18.72
C ASP A 121 6.63 -7.83 -17.21
N LEU A 122 7.88 -8.13 -16.86
CA LEU A 122 8.28 -8.39 -15.46
C LEU A 122 8.02 -7.18 -14.54
N ARG A 123 8.11 -5.95 -15.06
CA ARG A 123 7.82 -4.73 -14.29
C ARG A 123 6.35 -4.65 -13.92
N PHE A 124 5.45 -5.03 -14.84
CA PHE A 124 4.03 -5.16 -14.55
C PHE A 124 3.78 -6.21 -13.46
N ILE A 125 4.34 -7.41 -13.64
CA ILE A 125 4.13 -8.52 -12.71
C ILE A 125 4.60 -8.16 -11.30
N ILE A 126 5.83 -7.65 -11.15
CA ILE A 126 6.36 -7.33 -9.82
C ILE A 126 5.65 -6.14 -9.19
N PHE A 127 5.29 -5.12 -9.98
CA PHE A 127 4.54 -3.96 -9.49
C PHE A 127 3.22 -4.40 -8.85
N PHE A 128 2.42 -5.16 -9.58
CA PHE A 128 1.12 -5.61 -9.07
C PHE A 128 1.22 -6.73 -8.03
N ALA A 129 2.23 -7.60 -8.09
CA ALA A 129 2.50 -8.58 -7.05
C ALA A 129 2.84 -7.91 -5.70
N PHE A 130 3.59 -6.82 -5.72
CA PHE A 130 3.98 -6.08 -4.52
C PHE A 130 2.83 -5.20 -4.02
N HIS A 131 2.33 -4.28 -4.84
CA HIS A 131 1.27 -3.33 -4.45
C HIS A 131 -0.07 -4.03 -4.20
N GLY A 132 -0.48 -4.93 -5.08
CA GLY A 132 -1.69 -5.74 -4.89
C GLY A 132 -1.57 -6.70 -3.70
N GLY A 133 -0.38 -7.25 -3.50
CA GLY A 133 -0.09 -8.14 -2.36
C GLY A 133 -0.28 -7.46 -1.01
N VAL A 134 0.21 -6.22 -0.82
CA VAL A 134 0.05 -5.50 0.45
C VAL A 134 -1.41 -5.07 0.68
N ILE A 135 -2.15 -4.70 -0.37
CA ILE A 135 -3.59 -4.42 -0.27
C ILE A 135 -4.34 -5.70 0.13
N ALA A 136 -4.09 -6.80 -0.56
CA ALA A 136 -4.72 -8.09 -0.28
C ALA A 136 -4.44 -8.56 1.15
N ALA A 137 -3.19 -8.47 1.62
CA ALA A 137 -2.80 -8.80 2.98
C ALA A 137 -3.53 -7.94 4.02
N THR A 138 -3.64 -6.64 3.77
CA THR A 138 -4.31 -5.69 4.66
C THR A 138 -5.82 -5.96 4.73
N LEU A 139 -6.47 -6.23 3.60
CA LEU A 139 -7.87 -6.63 3.56
C LEU A 139 -8.09 -7.96 4.29
N TYR A 140 -7.19 -8.93 4.10
CA TYR A 140 -7.25 -10.20 4.81
C TYR A 140 -7.15 -10.02 6.34
N LEU A 141 -6.22 -9.18 6.83
CA LEU A 141 -6.11 -8.83 8.25
C LEU A 141 -7.40 -8.19 8.78
N THR A 142 -8.04 -7.35 7.98
CA THR A 142 -9.30 -6.70 8.34
C THR A 142 -10.45 -7.71 8.45
N PHE A 143 -10.64 -8.57 7.46
CA PHE A 143 -11.84 -9.41 7.37
C PHE A 143 -11.69 -10.80 7.99
N ALA A 144 -10.50 -11.41 7.95
CA ALA A 144 -10.24 -12.73 8.53
C ALA A 144 -9.74 -12.62 9.97
N ALA A 145 -8.71 -11.79 10.22
CA ALA A 145 -8.16 -11.59 11.56
C ALA A 145 -8.97 -10.57 12.39
N ARG A 146 -10.02 -9.96 11.82
CA ARG A 146 -10.93 -9.02 12.46
C ARG A 146 -10.24 -7.80 13.08
N MET A 147 -9.12 -7.41 12.50
CA MET A 147 -8.44 -6.17 12.89
C MET A 147 -9.17 -4.97 12.29
N ARG A 148 -9.21 -3.84 13.02
CA ARG A 148 -9.88 -2.63 12.54
C ARG A 148 -9.21 -1.39 13.10
N PRO A 149 -9.26 -0.26 12.38
CA PRO A 149 -8.82 1.01 12.93
C PRO A 149 -9.85 1.56 13.93
N TYR A 150 -9.40 2.47 14.78
CA TYR A 150 -10.19 3.20 15.78
C TYR A 150 -9.98 4.71 15.62
N ALA A 151 -10.83 5.54 16.24
CA ALA A 151 -10.66 6.99 16.18
C ALA A 151 -9.27 7.46 16.65
N LYS A 152 -8.70 6.81 17.68
CA LYS A 152 -7.33 7.06 18.17
C LYS A 152 -6.23 6.64 17.20
N SER A 153 -6.55 5.90 16.14
CA SER A 153 -5.61 5.53 15.08
C SER A 153 -5.28 6.73 14.19
N ILE A 154 -6.24 7.62 13.97
CA ILE A 154 -6.12 8.78 13.07
C ILE A 154 -4.92 9.67 13.44
N PRO A 155 -4.84 10.26 14.66
CA PRO A 155 -3.72 11.12 15.01
C PRO A 155 -2.38 10.38 15.02
N ARG A 156 -2.37 9.09 15.34
CA ARG A 156 -1.17 8.26 15.30
C ARG A 156 -0.66 8.09 13.87
N VAL A 157 -1.54 7.75 12.94
CA VAL A 157 -1.18 7.58 11.54
C VAL A 157 -0.71 8.89 10.94
N ILE A 158 -1.39 10.00 11.21
CA ILE A 158 -0.96 11.33 10.77
C ILE A 158 0.46 11.63 11.28
N ALA A 159 0.73 11.42 12.57
CA ALA A 159 2.06 11.65 13.15
C ALA A 159 3.15 10.78 12.46
N TRP A 160 2.87 9.51 12.21
CA TRP A 160 3.78 8.63 11.49
C TRP A 160 3.95 9.01 10.03
N THR A 161 2.90 9.51 9.36
CA THR A 161 2.99 10.01 7.98
C THR A 161 3.83 11.28 7.90
N LEU A 162 3.71 12.20 8.87
CA LEU A 162 4.58 13.37 8.97
C LEU A 162 6.05 12.96 9.20
N PHE A 163 6.29 11.99 10.08
CA PHE A 163 7.64 11.45 10.29
C PHE A 163 8.19 10.83 9.01
N TYR A 164 7.39 10.01 8.31
CA TYR A 164 7.75 9.45 7.01
C TYR A 164 8.12 10.55 6.01
N THR A 165 7.27 11.58 5.87
CA THR A 165 7.49 12.70 4.95
C THR A 165 8.81 13.42 5.25
N ALA A 166 9.11 13.68 6.52
CA ALA A 166 10.38 14.28 6.93
C ALA A 166 11.57 13.38 6.61
N ALA A 167 11.47 12.08 6.90
CA ALA A 167 12.53 11.11 6.62
C ALA A 167 12.78 10.96 5.11
N ALA A 168 11.73 10.81 4.30
CA ALA A 168 11.82 10.72 2.85
C ALA A 168 12.40 12.02 2.25
N SER A 169 11.96 13.20 2.71
CA SER A 169 12.51 14.48 2.27
C SER A 169 14.01 14.61 2.58
N ALA A 170 14.46 14.15 3.75
CA ALA A 170 15.88 14.16 4.11
C ALA A 170 16.71 13.25 3.19
N VAL A 171 16.20 12.04 2.91
CA VAL A 171 16.84 11.09 1.98
C VAL A 171 16.85 11.66 0.56
N ASP A 172 15.76 12.26 0.10
CA ASP A 172 15.65 12.89 -1.21
C ASP A 172 16.62 14.03 -1.39
N TRP A 173 16.79 14.82 -0.33
CA TRP A 173 17.78 15.91 -0.35
C TRP A 173 19.22 15.39 -0.43
N PHE A 174 19.54 14.37 0.38
CA PHE A 174 20.89 13.85 0.50
C PHE A 174 21.33 13.07 -0.76
N PHE A 175 20.46 12.16 -1.24
CA PHE A 175 20.78 11.26 -2.37
C PHE A 175 20.34 11.80 -3.74
N LYS A 176 19.66 12.95 -3.80
CA LYS A 176 19.11 13.55 -5.03
C LYS A 176 18.09 12.64 -5.73
N VAL A 177 17.32 11.92 -4.96
CA VAL A 177 16.23 11.01 -5.38
C VAL A 177 14.84 11.66 -5.18
N ASN A 178 13.74 10.93 -5.43
CA ASN A 178 12.38 11.47 -5.38
C ASN A 178 11.41 10.46 -4.77
N PHE A 179 11.60 10.12 -3.51
CA PHE A 179 10.67 9.25 -2.78
C PHE A 179 9.38 9.99 -2.41
N GLY A 180 8.25 9.26 -2.50
CA GLY A 180 6.94 9.84 -2.19
C GLY A 180 6.55 11.02 -3.08
N TYR A 181 7.27 11.23 -4.19
CA TYR A 181 7.12 12.36 -5.11
C TYR A 181 7.25 13.73 -4.42
N LEU A 182 8.14 13.84 -3.42
CA LEU A 182 8.30 15.08 -2.65
C LEU A 182 9.13 16.15 -3.36
N ARG A 183 9.86 15.79 -4.44
CA ARG A 183 10.67 16.73 -5.25
C ARG A 183 10.09 17.03 -6.62
N ALA A 184 9.41 16.06 -7.23
CA ALA A 184 8.79 16.20 -8.53
C ALA A 184 7.62 15.22 -8.66
N LYS A 185 6.63 15.55 -9.47
CA LYS A 185 5.56 14.63 -9.87
C LYS A 185 6.13 13.46 -10.69
N PRO A 186 5.41 12.32 -10.80
CA PRO A 186 5.77 11.23 -11.72
C PRO A 186 5.98 11.71 -13.15
N ALA A 187 6.74 10.95 -13.95
CA ALA A 187 6.92 11.25 -15.37
C ALA A 187 5.71 10.84 -16.22
N THR A 188 4.94 9.86 -15.76
CA THR A 188 3.68 9.43 -16.39
C THR A 188 2.50 10.24 -15.84
N GLU A 189 1.42 10.34 -16.61
CA GLU A 189 0.20 11.01 -16.17
C GLU A 189 -0.44 10.27 -14.99
N THR A 190 -0.63 10.99 -13.89
CA THR A 190 -1.24 10.48 -12.66
C THR A 190 -2.21 11.49 -12.08
N ILE A 191 -2.95 11.08 -11.04
CA ILE A 191 -3.83 11.99 -10.28
C ILE A 191 -3.08 13.21 -9.72
N LEU A 192 -1.75 13.12 -9.52
CA LEU A 192 -0.96 14.25 -9.03
C LEU A 192 -0.89 15.41 -10.03
N ASP A 193 -1.15 15.17 -11.31
CA ASP A 193 -1.12 16.23 -12.32
C ASP A 193 -2.28 17.22 -12.15
N ALA A 194 -3.36 16.79 -11.50
CA ALA A 194 -4.47 17.68 -11.14
C ALA A 194 -4.16 18.63 -9.99
N LEU A 195 -3.05 18.40 -9.27
CA LEU A 195 -2.63 19.24 -8.14
C LEU A 195 -1.76 20.41 -8.59
N ALA A 196 -1.60 21.43 -7.71
CA ALA A 196 -0.78 22.62 -7.94
C ALA A 196 0.68 22.29 -8.33
N PRO A 197 1.48 23.24 -8.83
CA PRO A 197 2.90 23.07 -9.06
C PRO A 197 3.70 22.84 -7.78
N TRP A 198 4.90 22.29 -7.91
CA TRP A 198 5.86 22.19 -6.81
C TRP A 198 6.21 23.59 -6.26
N PRO A 199 6.33 23.77 -4.95
CA PRO A 199 6.19 22.78 -3.87
C PRO A 199 4.75 22.65 -3.32
N TRP A 200 3.79 23.41 -3.81
CA TRP A 200 2.45 23.56 -3.26
C TRP A 200 1.64 22.27 -3.25
N TYR A 201 1.80 21.41 -4.29
CA TYR A 201 1.10 20.14 -4.35
C TYR A 201 1.42 19.20 -3.18
N ILE A 202 2.57 19.36 -2.49
CA ILE A 202 2.91 18.56 -1.31
C ILE A 202 1.88 18.80 -0.20
N GLY A 203 1.50 20.08 0.03
CA GLY A 203 0.44 20.43 0.97
C GLY A 203 -0.91 19.84 0.57
N GLU A 204 -1.26 19.93 -0.72
CA GLU A 204 -2.50 19.34 -1.27
C GLU A 204 -2.50 17.81 -1.15
N LEU A 205 -1.36 17.15 -1.39
CA LEU A 205 -1.20 15.71 -1.22
C LEU A 205 -1.39 15.28 0.25
N MET A 206 -0.86 16.07 1.18
CA MET A 206 -1.07 15.83 2.62
C MET A 206 -2.54 16.00 3.02
N MET A 207 -3.21 17.03 2.50
CA MET A 207 -4.65 17.23 2.73
C MET A 207 -5.48 16.11 2.14
N LEU A 208 -5.16 15.68 0.91
CA LEU A 208 -5.79 14.50 0.29
C LEU A 208 -5.60 13.25 1.16
N GLY A 209 -4.39 13.04 1.67
CA GLY A 209 -4.10 11.93 2.59
C GLY A 209 -4.99 11.95 3.85
N ILE A 210 -5.18 13.12 4.46
CA ILE A 210 -6.06 13.28 5.63
C ILE A 210 -7.52 12.97 5.25
N VAL A 211 -8.00 13.49 4.12
CA VAL A 211 -9.37 13.22 3.64
C VAL A 211 -9.58 11.72 3.40
N LEU A 212 -8.62 11.06 2.76
CA LEU A 212 -8.69 9.61 2.51
C LEU A 212 -8.66 8.80 3.82
N ILE A 213 -7.84 9.19 4.82
CA ILE A 213 -7.84 8.58 6.15
C ILE A 213 -9.26 8.66 6.77
N LEU A 214 -9.91 9.81 6.68
CA LEU A 214 -11.27 9.97 7.21
C LEU A 214 -12.28 9.13 6.43
N ILE A 215 -12.20 9.09 5.10
CA ILE A 215 -13.05 8.27 4.24
C ILE A 215 -12.91 6.78 4.59
N TYR A 216 -11.67 6.27 4.69
CA TYR A 216 -11.43 4.85 5.00
C TYR A 216 -11.74 4.51 6.46
N TYR A 217 -11.75 5.48 7.37
CA TYR A 217 -12.24 5.29 8.73
C TYR A 217 -13.77 5.33 8.84
N ALA A 218 -14.46 6.06 7.97
CA ALA A 218 -15.91 6.30 8.05
C ALA A 218 -16.76 5.02 8.20
N PRO A 219 -16.50 3.89 7.49
CA PRO A 219 -17.27 2.66 7.69
C PRO A 219 -17.25 2.14 9.13
N PHE A 220 -16.10 2.24 9.80
CA PHE A 220 -15.95 1.81 11.21
C PHE A 220 -16.60 2.78 12.18
N PHE A 221 -16.54 4.08 11.89
CA PHE A 221 -17.25 5.09 12.66
C PHE A 221 -18.77 4.87 12.62
N VAL A 222 -19.32 4.62 11.42
CA VAL A 222 -20.74 4.33 11.25
C VAL A 222 -21.12 3.03 11.96
N TRP A 223 -20.29 1.98 11.81
CA TRP A 223 -20.50 0.71 12.48
C TRP A 223 -20.59 0.85 14.00
N ASP A 224 -19.69 1.63 14.62
CA ASP A 224 -19.67 1.86 16.06
C ASP A 224 -20.87 2.66 16.56
N ARG A 225 -21.47 3.50 15.70
CA ARG A 225 -22.70 4.24 16.03
C ARG A 225 -23.95 3.38 15.96
N ILE A 226 -24.00 2.46 14.98
CA ILE A 226 -25.16 1.57 14.78
C ILE A 226 -25.14 0.41 15.79
N ARG A 227 -23.95 -0.05 16.16
CA ARG A 227 -23.75 -1.14 17.14
C ARG A 227 -22.91 -0.62 18.32
N PRO A 228 -23.47 0.25 19.18
CA PRO A 228 -22.75 0.63 20.38
C PRO A 228 -22.40 -0.63 21.16
N ALA A 229 -21.14 -0.74 21.59
CA ALA A 229 -20.70 -1.87 22.38
C ALA A 229 -21.69 -2.06 23.54
N ALA A 230 -22.22 -3.26 23.68
CA ALA A 230 -22.98 -3.60 24.87
C ALA A 230 -22.10 -3.22 26.08
N LYS A 231 -22.57 -2.30 26.91
CA LYS A 231 -21.85 -1.87 28.10
C LYS A 231 -21.64 -3.12 28.94
N ALA A 232 -20.39 -3.59 29.02
CA ALA A 232 -19.95 -4.61 29.95
C ALA A 232 -19.90 -4.04 31.36
#